data_e3372b5d6773147466fa43ffe14547f0
#
_entry.id   e3372b5d6773147466fa43ffe14547f0
#
_cell.length_a   1.000
_cell.length_b   1.000
_cell.length_c   1.000
_cell.angle_alpha   90.00
_cell.angle_beta   90.00
_cell.angle_gamma   90.00
#
_symmetry.space_group_name_H-M   'P 1'
#
loop_
_entity.id
_entity.type
_entity.pdbx_description
1 polymer ?
#
loop_
_entity_poly.entity_id
_entity_poly.type
_entity_poly.pdbx_seq_one_letter_code
_entity_poly.pdbx_strand_id
1 'polypeptide(L)'
;MENNFLKGEICGFTYILTRKNVKNINIRIKADGIVYISAPFRTNTTYIESVLEKNAPKIKKSIEKLKNSPKAEEKIPVSMKFLGKEYKIKYIDKNREFSDINGDFFEISTRVSHTYENITAIIKNWQLKKCMILYKKINDEVYADFIKSGYKVPLSQITIKDMKSRWGSCNYVKGKISMNLKLCEYEKICIYSVFYHEYMHFIHHDHSKKFHKDLNLIFPDYEKCHKMLGE
;
A
#
# COMPACT_ATOMS: atom_id res chain seq x y z
N MET A 1 18.51 -24.87 -0.84
CA MET A 1 18.61 -23.39 -0.92
C MET A 1 19.07 -22.92 0.44
N GLU A 2 20.35 -22.59 0.57
CA GLU A 2 20.94 -22.14 1.83
C GLU A 2 20.27 -20.85 2.28
N ASN A 3 19.82 -20.84 3.55
CA ASN A 3 19.22 -19.67 4.19
C ASN A 3 20.28 -18.57 4.31
N ASN A 4 20.29 -17.62 3.39
CA ASN A 4 21.21 -16.48 3.30
C ASN A 4 20.91 -15.40 4.37
N PHE A 5 20.68 -15.82 5.63
CA PHE A 5 20.49 -14.89 6.74
C PHE A 5 21.42 -15.22 7.90
N LEU A 6 21.98 -14.17 8.49
CA LEU A 6 22.76 -14.22 9.73
C LEU A 6 21.91 -13.63 10.85
N LYS A 7 21.73 -14.38 11.95
CA LYS A 7 21.11 -13.86 13.18
C LYS A 7 22.20 -13.51 14.17
N GLY A 8 22.13 -12.33 14.75
CA GLY A 8 23.09 -11.85 15.76
C GLY A 8 22.40 -11.02 16.83
N GLU A 9 23.16 -10.68 17.88
CA GLU A 9 22.73 -9.79 18.94
C GLU A 9 23.78 -8.69 19.14
N ILE A 10 23.37 -7.43 19.24
CA ILE A 10 24.25 -6.29 19.45
C ILE A 10 23.52 -5.21 20.24
N CYS A 11 24.22 -4.55 21.16
CA CYS A 11 23.65 -3.48 21.99
C CYS A 11 22.33 -3.86 22.69
N GLY A 12 22.09 -5.15 22.98
CA GLY A 12 20.90 -5.64 23.69
C GLY A 12 19.64 -5.71 22.80
N PHE A 13 19.79 -5.83 21.49
CA PHE A 13 18.71 -6.19 20.58
C PHE A 13 19.15 -7.24 19.56
N THR A 14 18.22 -8.11 19.17
CA THR A 14 18.45 -9.14 18.16
C THR A 14 18.33 -8.54 16.77
N TYR A 15 19.23 -8.91 15.85
CA TYR A 15 19.12 -8.55 14.45
C TYR A 15 19.16 -9.78 13.51
N ILE A 16 18.56 -9.64 12.35
CA ILE A 16 18.61 -10.60 11.24
C ILE A 16 19.14 -9.89 10.01
N LEU A 17 20.35 -10.26 9.59
CA LEU A 17 20.99 -9.74 8.40
C LEU A 17 20.72 -10.65 7.20
N THR A 18 20.19 -10.07 6.13
CA THR A 18 20.01 -10.74 4.83
C THR A 18 20.83 -10.03 3.78
N ARG A 19 21.66 -10.76 3.04
CA ARG A 19 22.41 -10.26 1.89
C ARG A 19 21.51 -10.24 0.66
N LYS A 20 21.42 -9.07 -0.01
CA LYS A 20 20.56 -8.87 -1.19
C LYS A 20 21.21 -7.98 -2.22
N ASN A 21 20.72 -8.03 -3.44
CA ASN A 21 21.12 -7.08 -4.49
C ASN A 21 20.44 -5.71 -4.23
N VAL A 22 21.01 -4.95 -3.28
CA VAL A 22 20.58 -3.60 -2.90
C VAL A 22 21.78 -2.68 -2.91
N LYS A 23 21.58 -1.37 -3.10
CA LYS A 23 22.68 -0.38 -3.13
C LYS A 23 23.10 0.05 -1.72
N ASN A 24 22.17 0.10 -0.76
CA ASN A 24 22.36 0.64 0.58
C ASN A 24 22.02 -0.39 1.65
N ILE A 25 22.55 -0.17 2.88
CA ILE A 25 22.09 -0.89 4.07
C ILE A 25 20.71 -0.33 4.46
N ASN A 26 19.72 -1.22 4.52
CA ASN A 26 18.38 -0.87 4.98
C ASN A 26 18.11 -1.55 6.31
N ILE A 27 17.70 -0.76 7.31
CA ILE A 27 17.36 -1.23 8.66
C ILE A 27 15.86 -1.07 8.86
N ARG A 28 15.17 -2.13 9.27
CA ARG A 28 13.74 -2.14 9.58
C ARG A 28 13.49 -2.86 10.88
N ILE A 29 12.70 -2.24 11.77
CA ILE A 29 12.26 -2.86 13.01
C ILE A 29 10.83 -3.34 12.77
N LYS A 30 10.55 -4.62 13.06
CA LYS A 30 9.20 -5.18 12.96
C LYS A 30 8.51 -5.21 14.32
N ALA A 31 7.22 -5.54 14.31
CA ALA A 31 6.39 -5.62 15.52
C ALA A 31 6.88 -6.69 16.54
N ASP A 32 7.69 -7.66 16.10
CA ASP A 32 8.35 -8.66 16.93
C ASP A 32 9.53 -8.08 17.74
N GLY A 33 9.88 -6.80 17.52
CA GLY A 33 11.03 -6.14 18.14
C GLY A 33 12.38 -6.54 17.57
N ILE A 34 12.40 -7.35 16.49
CA ILE A 34 13.64 -7.77 15.83
C ILE A 34 14.04 -6.75 14.76
N VAL A 35 15.34 -6.49 14.66
CA VAL A 35 15.93 -5.58 13.68
C VAL A 35 16.31 -6.36 12.41
N TYR A 36 15.57 -6.12 11.33
CA TYR A 36 15.82 -6.75 10.02
C TYR A 36 16.70 -5.85 9.17
N ILE A 37 17.82 -6.38 8.71
CA ILE A 37 18.82 -5.68 7.92
C ILE A 37 18.89 -6.30 6.53
N SER A 38 18.83 -5.46 5.50
CA SER A 38 19.18 -5.87 4.14
C SER A 38 20.42 -5.09 3.71
N ALA A 39 21.47 -5.78 3.28
CA ALA A 39 22.73 -5.18 2.88
C ALA A 39 23.25 -5.77 1.57
N PRO A 40 24.08 -5.03 0.79
CA PRO A 40 24.76 -5.55 -0.38
C PRO A 40 25.63 -6.77 -0.05
N PHE A 41 25.82 -7.69 -1.01
CA PHE A 41 26.59 -8.92 -0.80
C PHE A 41 28.02 -8.67 -0.31
N ARG A 42 28.68 -7.63 -0.79
CA ARG A 42 30.09 -7.31 -0.50
C ARG A 42 30.30 -6.44 0.75
N THR A 43 29.25 -6.04 1.46
CA THR A 43 29.39 -5.20 2.66
C THR A 43 29.93 -6.01 3.83
N ASN A 44 30.99 -5.55 4.48
CA ASN A 44 31.57 -6.24 5.65
C ASN A 44 30.57 -6.26 6.82
N THR A 45 30.47 -7.39 7.52
CA THR A 45 29.58 -7.56 8.68
C THR A 45 29.96 -6.62 9.81
N THR A 46 31.28 -6.44 10.09
CA THR A 46 31.80 -5.51 11.09
C THR A 46 31.37 -4.06 10.81
N TYR A 47 31.34 -3.66 9.54
CA TYR A 47 30.81 -2.33 9.17
C TYR A 47 29.31 -2.22 9.44
N ILE A 48 28.53 -3.27 9.16
CA ILE A 48 27.09 -3.27 9.44
C ILE A 48 26.85 -3.15 10.95
N GLU A 49 27.63 -3.88 11.75
CA GLU A 49 27.56 -3.84 13.21
C GLU A 49 27.93 -2.46 13.76
N SER A 50 28.96 -1.80 13.25
CA SER A 50 29.30 -0.42 13.62
C SER A 50 28.17 0.58 13.29
N VAL A 51 27.46 0.37 12.17
CA VAL A 51 26.28 1.16 11.81
C VAL A 51 25.14 0.92 12.80
N LEU A 52 24.95 -0.31 13.27
CA LEU A 52 23.94 -0.64 14.28
C LEU A 52 24.27 -0.01 15.63
N GLU A 53 25.52 -0.07 16.07
CA GLU A 53 25.99 0.55 17.31
C GLU A 53 25.78 2.06 17.29
N LYS A 54 26.19 2.73 16.22
CA LYS A 54 25.98 4.17 16.04
C LYS A 54 24.50 4.57 16.10
N ASN A 55 23.61 3.71 15.65
CA ASN A 55 22.17 3.96 15.64
C ASN A 55 21.42 3.28 16.80
N ALA A 56 22.12 2.60 17.71
CA ALA A 56 21.52 1.83 18.81
C ALA A 56 20.55 2.64 19.68
N PRO A 57 20.80 3.91 20.05
CA PRO A 57 19.85 4.69 20.83
C PRO A 57 18.50 4.88 20.11
N LYS A 58 18.54 5.17 18.79
CA LYS A 58 17.34 5.34 17.97
C LYS A 58 16.60 4.02 17.76
N ILE A 59 17.33 2.94 17.58
CA ILE A 59 16.78 1.58 17.41
C ILE A 59 16.07 1.16 18.70
N LYS A 60 16.72 1.30 19.87
CA LYS A 60 16.12 0.98 21.18
C LYS A 60 14.85 1.77 21.44
N LYS A 61 14.88 3.08 21.22
CA LYS A 61 13.69 3.93 21.37
C LYS A 61 12.54 3.49 20.45
N SER A 62 12.85 3.03 19.25
CA SER A 62 11.85 2.53 18.31
C SER A 62 11.28 1.17 18.75
N ILE A 63 12.13 0.27 19.27
CA ILE A 63 11.71 -1.01 19.85
C ILE A 63 10.82 -0.79 21.08
N GLU A 64 11.20 0.13 21.98
CA GLU A 64 10.38 0.51 23.14
C GLU A 64 9.03 1.10 22.74
N LYS A 65 9.02 1.99 21.74
CA LYS A 65 7.75 2.50 21.18
C LYS A 65 6.85 1.39 20.66
N LEU A 66 7.41 0.38 20.00
CA LEU A 66 6.65 -0.77 19.52
C LEU A 66 6.15 -1.67 20.64
N LYS A 67 6.96 -1.86 21.71
CA LYS A 67 6.58 -2.63 22.89
C LYS A 67 5.53 -1.92 23.75
N ASN A 68 5.67 -0.59 23.88
CA ASN A 68 4.80 0.25 24.68
C ASN A 68 3.63 0.84 23.90
N SER A 69 3.60 0.69 22.55
CA SER A 69 2.35 0.86 21.83
C SER A 69 1.39 -0.18 22.40
N PRO A 70 0.30 0.22 23.06
CA PRO A 70 -0.74 -0.74 23.34
C PRO A 70 -1.03 -1.40 21.99
N LYS A 71 -0.93 -2.72 21.89
CA LYS A 71 -1.68 -3.44 20.88
C LYS A 71 -3.10 -2.97 21.15
N ALA A 72 -3.57 -1.95 20.43
CA ALA A 72 -4.97 -1.62 20.45
C ALA A 72 -5.62 -2.97 20.26
N GLU A 73 -6.45 -3.39 21.24
CA GLU A 73 -7.25 -4.59 21.04
C GLU A 73 -7.89 -4.38 19.68
N GLU A 74 -7.37 -5.09 18.68
CA GLU A 74 -7.84 -4.95 17.30
C GLU A 74 -9.26 -5.49 17.32
N LYS A 75 -10.21 -4.60 17.62
CA LYS A 75 -11.63 -4.94 17.72
C LYS A 75 -12.07 -5.45 16.36
N ILE A 76 -12.77 -6.56 16.37
CA ILE A 76 -13.36 -7.14 15.15
C ILE A 76 -14.08 -6.00 14.41
N PRO A 77 -13.80 -5.79 13.10
CA PRO A 77 -14.43 -4.74 12.34
C PRO A 77 -15.96 -4.89 12.37
N VAL A 78 -16.67 -3.81 12.69
CA VAL A 78 -18.14 -3.75 12.68
C VAL A 78 -18.69 -3.09 11.42
N SER A 79 -17.80 -2.45 10.64
CA SER A 79 -18.11 -1.83 9.36
C SER A 79 -16.91 -1.88 8.43
N MET A 80 -17.15 -1.63 7.14
CA MET A 80 -16.12 -1.46 6.12
C MET A 80 -16.50 -0.33 5.16
N LYS A 81 -15.49 0.32 4.56
CA LYS A 81 -15.70 1.38 3.56
C LYS A 81 -15.44 0.87 2.15
N PHE A 82 -16.28 1.31 1.21
CA PHE A 82 -16.08 1.06 -0.21
C PHE A 82 -16.72 2.18 -1.04
N LEU A 83 -15.95 2.80 -1.93
CA LEU A 83 -16.35 3.91 -2.82
C LEU A 83 -17.02 5.08 -2.07
N GLY A 84 -16.43 5.48 -0.94
CA GLY A 84 -16.90 6.60 -0.13
C GLY A 84 -18.07 6.27 0.81
N LYS A 85 -18.67 5.08 0.69
CA LYS A 85 -19.79 4.66 1.54
C LYS A 85 -19.30 3.67 2.60
N GLU A 86 -19.86 3.80 3.82
CA GLU A 86 -19.65 2.87 4.92
C GLU A 86 -20.78 1.83 4.95
N TYR A 87 -20.41 0.56 5.09
CA TYR A 87 -21.32 -0.59 5.17
C TYR A 87 -21.14 -1.29 6.50
N LYS A 88 -22.24 -1.52 7.24
CA LYS A 88 -22.24 -2.30 8.47
C LYS A 88 -22.01 -3.78 8.15
N ILE A 89 -21.17 -4.45 8.94
CA ILE A 89 -20.94 -5.88 8.76
C ILE A 89 -22.11 -6.66 9.35
N LYS A 90 -22.66 -7.58 8.56
CA LYS A 90 -23.74 -8.50 8.95
C LYS A 90 -23.30 -9.93 8.68
N TYR A 91 -23.29 -10.74 9.72
CA TYR A 91 -23.04 -12.17 9.59
C TYR A 91 -24.35 -12.88 9.21
N ILE A 92 -24.28 -13.71 8.18
CA ILE A 92 -25.40 -14.50 7.65
C ILE A 92 -24.99 -15.95 7.56
N ASP A 93 -25.94 -16.86 7.64
CA ASP A 93 -25.73 -18.27 7.43
C ASP A 93 -26.07 -18.65 6.00
N LYS A 94 -25.04 -18.95 5.21
CA LYS A 94 -25.16 -19.58 3.89
C LYS A 94 -24.27 -20.81 3.91
N ASN A 95 -24.73 -21.92 3.38
CA ASN A 95 -23.96 -23.17 3.32
C ASN A 95 -22.65 -23.09 2.51
N ARG A 96 -22.10 -21.89 2.31
CA ARG A 96 -20.85 -21.62 1.57
C ARG A 96 -20.17 -20.35 2.07
N GLU A 97 -18.87 -20.25 1.84
CA GLU A 97 -18.12 -18.99 2.00
C GLU A 97 -18.69 -17.93 1.05
N PHE A 98 -19.08 -16.80 1.60
CA PHE A 98 -19.68 -15.70 0.85
C PHE A 98 -19.34 -14.37 1.50
N SER A 99 -19.08 -13.36 0.68
CA SER A 99 -19.03 -11.97 1.12
C SER A 99 -19.41 -11.05 -0.04
N ASP A 100 -20.41 -10.17 0.16
CA ASP A 100 -20.75 -9.12 -0.80
C ASP A 100 -21.59 -8.02 -0.11
N ILE A 101 -21.75 -6.89 -0.79
CA ILE A 101 -22.61 -5.78 -0.35
C ILE A 101 -24.07 -6.11 -0.72
N ASN A 102 -24.96 -5.92 0.24
CA ASN A 102 -26.41 -6.01 0.08
C ASN A 102 -27.07 -4.83 0.81
N GLY A 103 -27.57 -3.85 0.06
CA GLY A 103 -28.11 -2.60 0.60
C GLY A 103 -27.05 -1.81 1.39
N ASP A 104 -27.26 -1.61 2.68
CA ASP A 104 -26.36 -0.91 3.59
C ASP A 104 -25.45 -1.84 4.38
N PHE A 105 -25.47 -3.12 4.05
CA PHE A 105 -24.70 -4.13 4.77
C PHE A 105 -23.65 -4.77 3.88
N PHE A 106 -22.49 -5.07 4.49
CA PHE A 106 -21.54 -6.01 3.97
C PHE A 106 -21.82 -7.37 4.63
N GLU A 107 -22.44 -8.27 3.89
CA GLU A 107 -22.83 -9.60 4.37
C GLU A 107 -21.64 -10.56 4.29
N ILE A 108 -21.39 -11.29 5.38
CA ILE A 108 -20.34 -12.31 5.47
C ILE A 108 -20.98 -13.63 5.92
N SER A 109 -20.72 -14.70 5.16
CA SER A 109 -20.94 -16.08 5.57
C SER A 109 -19.60 -16.80 5.53
N THR A 110 -19.13 -17.26 6.67
CA THR A 110 -17.84 -17.93 6.79
C THR A 110 -17.82 -18.95 7.91
N ARG A 111 -17.01 -20.01 7.73
CA ARG A 111 -16.76 -21.06 8.74
C ARG A 111 -15.57 -20.75 9.64
N VAL A 112 -14.75 -19.76 9.29
CA VAL A 112 -13.61 -19.37 10.13
C VAL A 112 -14.10 -18.56 11.34
N SER A 113 -13.36 -18.63 12.43
CA SER A 113 -13.64 -17.85 13.64
C SER A 113 -13.64 -16.34 13.33
N HIS A 114 -14.56 -15.61 13.94
CA HIS A 114 -14.70 -14.16 13.77
C HIS A 114 -13.63 -13.42 14.60
N THR A 115 -12.37 -13.52 14.17
CA THR A 115 -11.27 -12.72 14.72
C THR A 115 -11.02 -11.48 13.87
N TYR A 116 -10.30 -10.51 14.41
CA TYR A 116 -9.88 -9.31 13.67
C TYR A 116 -9.16 -9.68 12.37
N GLU A 117 -8.19 -10.60 12.44
CA GLU A 117 -7.39 -11.02 11.30
C GLU A 117 -8.24 -11.66 10.21
N ASN A 118 -9.13 -12.59 10.59
CA ASN A 118 -9.97 -13.32 9.64
C ASN A 118 -10.96 -12.38 8.94
N ILE A 119 -11.65 -11.53 9.69
CA ILE A 119 -12.63 -10.60 9.12
C ILE A 119 -11.94 -9.53 8.26
N THR A 120 -10.80 -9.00 8.70
CA THR A 120 -10.01 -8.06 7.91
C THR A 120 -9.50 -8.72 6.61
N ALA A 121 -9.10 -9.98 6.65
CA ALA A 121 -8.68 -10.71 5.46
C ALA A 121 -9.83 -10.92 4.47
N ILE A 122 -11.04 -11.25 4.96
CA ILE A 122 -12.24 -11.39 4.11
C ILE A 122 -12.56 -10.07 3.42
N ILE A 123 -12.58 -8.95 4.17
CA ILE A 123 -12.82 -7.61 3.63
C ILE A 123 -11.79 -7.27 2.55
N LYS A 124 -10.49 -7.41 2.87
CA LYS A 124 -9.40 -7.11 1.92
C LYS A 124 -9.48 -7.94 0.65
N ASN A 125 -9.75 -9.24 0.76
CA ASN A 125 -9.88 -10.12 -0.39
C ASN A 125 -11.07 -9.73 -1.28
N TRP A 126 -12.20 -9.35 -0.67
CA TRP A 126 -13.36 -8.87 -1.41
C TRP A 126 -13.04 -7.53 -2.10
N GLN A 127 -12.49 -6.55 -1.36
CA GLN A 127 -12.05 -5.28 -1.92
C GLN A 127 -11.10 -5.47 -3.09
N LEU A 128 -10.11 -6.36 -2.96
CA LEU A 128 -9.14 -6.65 -4.02
C LEU A 128 -9.83 -7.16 -5.29
N LYS A 129 -10.76 -8.10 -5.17
CA LYS A 129 -11.52 -8.64 -6.31
C LYS A 129 -12.33 -7.53 -7.01
N LYS A 130 -13.02 -6.67 -6.26
CA LYS A 130 -13.79 -5.55 -6.82
C LYS A 130 -12.87 -4.50 -7.45
N CYS A 131 -11.75 -4.18 -6.81
CA CYS A 131 -10.77 -3.23 -7.33
C CYS A 131 -10.09 -3.71 -8.62
N MET A 132 -9.83 -5.00 -8.79
CA MET A 132 -9.26 -5.52 -10.03
C MET A 132 -10.12 -5.18 -11.24
N ILE A 133 -11.43 -5.29 -11.13
CA ILE A 133 -12.38 -4.96 -12.20
C ILE A 133 -12.49 -3.44 -12.36
N LEU A 134 -12.71 -2.74 -11.25
CA LEU A 134 -12.92 -1.28 -11.24
C LEU A 134 -11.69 -0.53 -11.75
N TYR A 135 -10.50 -0.85 -11.25
CA TYR A 135 -9.27 -0.14 -11.62
C TYR A 135 -8.87 -0.41 -13.06
N LYS A 136 -9.12 -1.62 -13.57
CA LYS A 136 -8.93 -1.90 -15.00
C LYS A 136 -9.83 -0.99 -15.85
N LYS A 137 -11.12 -0.88 -15.51
CA LYS A 137 -12.06 -0.01 -16.23
C LYS A 137 -11.61 1.45 -16.19
N ILE A 138 -11.26 1.96 -14.99
CA ILE A 138 -10.77 3.34 -14.84
C ILE A 138 -9.48 3.57 -15.63
N ASN A 139 -8.56 2.61 -15.63
CA ASN A 139 -7.33 2.69 -16.42
C ASN A 139 -7.62 2.87 -17.91
N ASP A 140 -8.55 2.09 -18.46
CA ASP A 140 -8.90 2.15 -19.87
C ASP A 140 -9.57 3.51 -20.20
N GLU A 141 -10.43 4.03 -19.32
CA GLU A 141 -11.08 5.33 -19.48
C GLU A 141 -10.05 6.48 -19.41
N VAL A 142 -9.18 6.50 -18.40
CA VAL A 142 -8.14 7.52 -18.26
C VAL A 142 -7.15 7.49 -19.43
N TYR A 143 -6.74 6.31 -19.86
CA TYR A 143 -5.91 6.16 -21.06
C TYR A 143 -6.57 6.81 -22.28
N ALA A 144 -7.85 6.52 -22.51
CA ALA A 144 -8.59 7.09 -23.63
C ALA A 144 -8.64 8.62 -23.58
N ASP A 145 -8.82 9.21 -22.37
CA ASP A 145 -8.83 10.66 -22.19
C ASP A 145 -7.47 11.29 -22.50
N PHE A 146 -6.36 10.66 -22.10
CA PHE A 146 -5.01 11.14 -22.43
C PHE A 146 -4.78 11.11 -23.96
N ILE A 147 -5.17 10.03 -24.63
CA ILE A 147 -5.03 9.92 -26.10
C ILE A 147 -5.89 10.98 -26.81
N LYS A 148 -7.14 11.17 -26.37
CA LYS A 148 -8.05 12.19 -26.90
C LYS A 148 -7.52 13.62 -26.71
N SER A 149 -6.81 13.86 -25.61
CA SER A 149 -6.15 15.13 -25.30
C SER A 149 -4.83 15.33 -26.06
N GLY A 150 -4.44 14.41 -26.95
CA GLY A 150 -3.24 14.49 -27.79
C GLY A 150 -1.96 14.02 -27.12
N TYR A 151 -2.02 13.47 -25.91
CA TYR A 151 -0.84 12.93 -25.23
C TYR A 151 -0.48 11.53 -25.75
N LYS A 152 0.81 11.28 -25.90
CA LYS A 152 1.34 9.96 -26.26
C LYS A 152 1.75 9.21 -24.98
N VAL A 153 0.87 8.37 -24.46
CA VAL A 153 1.09 7.53 -23.28
C VAL A 153 0.82 6.06 -23.60
N PRO A 154 1.47 5.09 -22.93
CA PRO A 154 1.14 3.69 -23.10
C PRO A 154 -0.13 3.34 -22.30
N LEU A 155 -0.89 2.34 -22.76
CA LEU A 155 -1.88 1.70 -21.88
C LEU A 155 -1.13 0.98 -20.77
N SER A 156 -1.30 1.44 -19.52
CA SER A 156 -0.48 0.96 -18.40
C SER A 156 -0.91 -0.44 -17.93
N GLN A 157 0.09 -1.23 -17.51
CA GLN A 157 -0.16 -2.45 -16.74
C GLN A 157 -0.41 -2.07 -15.26
N ILE A 158 -1.56 -2.50 -14.72
CA ILE A 158 -1.96 -2.16 -13.36
C ILE A 158 -1.61 -3.27 -12.38
N THR A 159 -1.11 -2.88 -11.22
CA THR A 159 -0.97 -3.75 -10.04
C THR A 159 -1.63 -3.09 -8.84
N ILE A 160 -2.31 -3.87 -8.01
CA ILE A 160 -2.92 -3.39 -6.76
C ILE A 160 -2.06 -3.86 -5.60
N LYS A 161 -1.73 -2.96 -4.68
CA LYS A 161 -0.87 -3.23 -3.52
C LYS A 161 -1.45 -2.57 -2.26
N ASP A 162 -1.20 -3.16 -1.11
CA ASP A 162 -1.41 -2.49 0.18
C ASP A 162 -0.18 -1.60 0.46
N MET A 163 -0.29 -0.30 0.25
CA MET A 163 0.80 0.67 0.38
C MET A 163 0.59 1.55 1.61
N LYS A 164 1.68 1.88 2.34
CA LYS A 164 1.60 2.62 3.61
C LYS A 164 1.70 4.14 3.45
N SER A 165 2.36 4.63 2.39
CA SER A 165 2.80 6.03 2.29
C SER A 165 2.47 6.72 0.97
N ARG A 166 1.71 6.08 0.09
CA ARG A 166 1.31 6.67 -1.20
C ARG A 166 0.04 6.02 -1.74
N TRP A 167 -0.68 6.75 -2.57
CA TRP A 167 -1.92 6.27 -3.21
C TRP A 167 -1.66 5.55 -4.53
N GLY A 168 -0.62 5.97 -5.26
CA GLY A 168 -0.20 5.35 -6.50
C GLY A 168 1.32 5.35 -6.67
N SER A 169 1.82 4.77 -7.73
CA SER A 169 3.18 4.96 -8.24
C SER A 169 3.29 4.54 -9.69
N CYS A 170 3.91 5.38 -10.52
CA CYS A 170 4.20 5.09 -11.91
C CYS A 170 5.64 4.61 -12.10
N ASN A 171 5.81 3.56 -12.90
CA ASN A 171 7.10 3.22 -13.51
C ASN A 171 6.99 3.50 -15.00
N TYR A 172 7.31 4.73 -15.39
CA TYR A 172 7.16 5.21 -16.77
C TYR A 172 8.03 4.44 -17.77
N VAL A 173 9.20 3.92 -17.34
CA VAL A 173 10.09 3.10 -18.20
C VAL A 173 9.44 1.76 -18.56
N LYS A 174 8.72 1.14 -17.61
CA LYS A 174 8.10 -0.18 -17.78
C LYS A 174 6.63 -0.13 -18.18
N GLY A 175 6.03 1.05 -18.31
CA GLY A 175 4.60 1.20 -18.59
C GLY A 175 3.71 0.60 -17.48
N LYS A 176 4.10 0.72 -16.19
CA LYS A 176 3.39 0.09 -15.08
C LYS A 176 2.94 1.10 -14.04
N ILE A 177 1.69 0.99 -13.61
CA ILE A 177 1.12 1.74 -12.49
C ILE A 177 0.77 0.77 -11.35
N SER A 178 1.18 1.11 -10.13
CA SER A 178 0.72 0.42 -8.92
C SER A 178 -0.24 1.32 -8.18
N MET A 179 -1.42 0.80 -7.82
CA MET A 179 -2.49 1.51 -7.11
C MET A 179 -2.65 0.94 -5.71
N ASN A 180 -2.91 1.81 -4.74
CA ASN A 180 -3.15 1.39 -3.36
C ASN A 180 -4.55 0.78 -3.23
N LEU A 181 -4.64 -0.40 -2.58
CA LEU A 181 -5.92 -1.03 -2.30
C LEU A 181 -6.83 -0.12 -1.45
N LYS A 182 -6.27 0.58 -0.46
CA LYS A 182 -7.03 1.49 0.43
C LYS A 182 -7.74 2.63 -0.29
N LEU A 183 -7.33 2.94 -1.52
CA LEU A 183 -7.99 3.98 -2.32
C LEU A 183 -9.45 3.64 -2.62
N CYS A 184 -9.83 2.35 -2.60
CA CYS A 184 -11.23 1.94 -2.76
C CYS A 184 -12.15 2.35 -1.59
N GLU A 185 -11.61 2.81 -0.47
CA GLU A 185 -12.40 3.33 0.65
C GLU A 185 -12.90 4.76 0.39
N TYR A 186 -12.31 5.47 -0.56
CA TYR A 186 -12.66 6.83 -0.96
C TYR A 186 -13.66 6.86 -2.12
N GLU A 187 -14.22 8.02 -2.38
CA GLU A 187 -15.12 8.22 -3.52
C GLU A 187 -14.42 7.88 -4.85
N LYS A 188 -15.19 7.40 -5.82
CA LYS A 188 -14.69 6.98 -7.12
C LYS A 188 -13.87 8.07 -7.83
N ILE A 189 -14.23 9.35 -7.65
CA ILE A 189 -13.50 10.48 -8.22
C ILE A 189 -12.06 10.58 -7.71
N CYS A 190 -11.81 10.22 -6.43
CA CYS A 190 -10.45 10.18 -5.88
C CYS A 190 -9.61 9.08 -6.52
N ILE A 191 -10.23 7.96 -6.92
CA ILE A 191 -9.53 6.89 -7.65
C ILE A 191 -9.09 7.43 -9.02
N TYR A 192 -9.97 8.12 -9.74
CA TYR A 192 -9.62 8.76 -11.00
C TYR A 192 -8.47 9.76 -10.82
N SER A 193 -8.51 10.62 -9.81
CA SER A 193 -7.46 11.64 -9.58
C SER A 193 -6.07 11.02 -9.46
N VAL A 194 -5.96 9.87 -8.75
CA VAL A 194 -4.68 9.16 -8.62
C VAL A 194 -4.28 8.54 -9.96
N PHE A 195 -5.22 7.97 -10.74
CA PHE A 195 -4.89 7.47 -12.08
C PHE A 195 -4.39 8.59 -13.00
N TYR A 196 -5.06 9.76 -13.05
CA TYR A 196 -4.61 10.90 -13.84
C TYR A 196 -3.23 11.38 -13.41
N HIS A 197 -2.96 11.43 -12.09
CA HIS A 197 -1.64 11.75 -11.54
C HIS A 197 -0.55 10.77 -12.02
N GLU A 198 -0.79 9.47 -11.92
CA GLU A 198 0.17 8.45 -12.31
C GLU A 198 0.37 8.41 -13.84
N TYR A 199 -0.67 8.66 -14.63
CA TYR A 199 -0.56 8.79 -16.07
C TYR A 199 0.24 10.03 -16.48
N MET A 200 0.09 11.14 -15.76
CA MET A 200 0.86 12.36 -16.03
C MET A 200 2.36 12.13 -15.89
N HIS A 201 2.80 11.16 -15.08
CA HIS A 201 4.21 10.75 -14.99
C HIS A 201 4.78 10.09 -16.25
N PHE A 202 3.98 9.65 -17.20
CA PHE A 202 4.49 9.25 -18.51
C PHE A 202 4.96 10.44 -19.36
N ILE A 203 4.55 11.67 -18.99
CA ILE A 203 4.85 12.91 -19.72
C ILE A 203 5.85 13.74 -18.90
N HIS A 204 5.59 13.91 -17.62
CA HIS A 204 6.41 14.66 -16.68
C HIS A 204 6.88 13.77 -15.55
N HIS A 205 8.19 13.56 -15.43
CA HIS A 205 8.77 12.64 -14.45
C HIS A 205 8.89 13.25 -13.04
N ASP A 206 8.66 14.54 -12.91
CA ASP A 206 8.67 15.33 -11.67
C ASP A 206 7.33 16.04 -11.46
N HIS A 207 7.14 16.59 -10.26
CA HIS A 207 5.97 17.39 -9.90
C HIS A 207 6.21 18.88 -10.14
N SER A 208 6.75 19.23 -11.34
CA SER A 208 6.99 20.61 -11.76
C SER A 208 5.70 21.42 -11.94
N LYS A 209 5.82 22.73 -12.07
CA LYS A 209 4.67 23.60 -12.39
C LYS A 209 3.94 23.15 -13.67
N LYS A 210 4.69 22.59 -14.63
CA LYS A 210 4.13 22.08 -15.90
C LYS A 210 3.30 20.82 -15.66
N PHE A 211 3.79 19.90 -14.82
CA PHE A 211 3.03 18.72 -14.38
C PHE A 211 1.67 19.12 -13.81
N HIS A 212 1.65 20.02 -12.82
CA HIS A 212 0.39 20.47 -12.20
C HIS A 212 -0.52 21.20 -13.17
N LYS A 213 0.04 22.05 -14.04
CA LYS A 213 -0.73 22.75 -15.07
C LYS A 213 -1.43 21.76 -16.00
N ASP A 214 -0.69 20.81 -16.57
CA ASP A 214 -1.23 19.84 -17.54
C ASP A 214 -2.21 18.87 -16.86
N LEU A 215 -1.93 18.48 -15.61
CA LEU A 215 -2.83 17.64 -14.81
C LEU A 215 -4.17 18.34 -14.54
N ASN A 216 -4.15 19.61 -14.13
CA ASN A 216 -5.39 20.36 -13.89
C ASN A 216 -6.19 20.66 -15.17
N LEU A 217 -5.53 20.71 -16.33
CA LEU A 217 -6.22 20.86 -17.60
C LEU A 217 -7.00 19.58 -17.96
N ILE A 218 -6.41 18.39 -17.75
CA ILE A 218 -7.05 17.13 -18.10
C ILE A 218 -8.02 16.65 -17.02
N PHE A 219 -7.77 16.98 -15.76
CA PHE A 219 -8.59 16.61 -14.60
C PHE A 219 -8.74 17.78 -13.60
N PRO A 220 -9.71 18.70 -13.83
CA PRO A 220 -9.89 19.91 -13.02
C PRO A 220 -10.19 19.68 -11.53
N ASP A 221 -10.78 18.54 -11.18
CA ASP A 221 -11.10 18.17 -9.79
C ASP A 221 -9.90 17.65 -9.00
N TYR A 222 -8.68 17.66 -9.55
CA TYR A 222 -7.49 17.09 -8.92
C TYR A 222 -7.23 17.65 -7.53
N GLU A 223 -7.18 18.96 -7.38
CA GLU A 223 -6.89 19.64 -6.10
C GLU A 223 -7.92 19.30 -5.00
N LYS A 224 -9.19 19.17 -5.37
CA LYS A 224 -10.27 18.75 -4.45
C LYS A 224 -10.02 17.32 -3.96
N CYS A 225 -9.72 16.41 -4.87
CA CYS A 225 -9.47 14.99 -4.54
C CYS A 225 -8.19 14.83 -3.71
N HIS A 226 -7.12 15.59 -4.02
CA HIS A 226 -5.85 15.60 -3.30
C HIS A 226 -6.07 15.94 -1.81
N LYS A 227 -6.87 16.99 -1.53
CA LYS A 227 -7.26 17.35 -0.15
C LYS A 227 -8.09 16.26 0.54
N MET A 228 -9.00 15.61 -0.19
CA MET A 228 -9.80 14.50 0.37
C MET A 228 -8.94 13.29 0.74
N LEU A 229 -7.83 13.08 0.04
CA LEU A 229 -6.87 12.00 0.31
C LEU A 229 -5.86 12.35 1.42
N GLY A 230 -5.89 13.59 1.94
CA GLY A 230 -5.03 14.03 3.04
C GLY A 230 -3.60 14.35 2.61
N GLU A 231 -3.40 14.75 1.38
CA GLU A 231 -2.12 15.17 0.79
C GLU A 231 -2.06 16.70 0.60
#